data_2e13ba975840b13b52133a52ec555b09
#
_entry.id   2e13ba975840b13b52133a52ec555b09
#
_cell.length_a   1.000
_cell.length_b   1.000
_cell.length_c   1.000
_cell.angle_alpha   90.00
_cell.angle_beta   90.00
_cell.angle_gamma   90.00
#
_symmetry.space_group_name_H-M   'P 1'
#
loop_
_entity.id
_entity.type
_entity.pdbx_description
1 polymer ?
#
loop_
_entity_poly.entity_id
_entity_poly.type
_entity_poly.pdbx_seq_one_letter_code
_entity_poly.pdbx_strand_id
1 'polypeptide(L)'
;GPGEGAITAWYSSKLAIARITSPYGNQVAPELFAALKPKNFIDEHVNRQLQALNIPPSPVCTDSEFVRRAFIDTIGTLPTADETRAFLADKATDKRDRLIDAVLQRPEFVDYWAYKWSDLLLVNGERLRFGNQDNKNQALLWSYYSWIRNHVEAETPWDAMVRELVTA
;
A
#
# COMPACT_ATOMS: atom_id res chain seq x y z
N GLY A 1 -28.65 3.94 -0.34
CA GLY A 1 -27.96 4.57 -1.45
C GLY A 1 -27.07 3.56 -2.17
N PRO A 2 -26.49 3.92 -3.32
CA PRO A 2 -25.55 3.03 -4.02
C PRO A 2 -24.27 2.83 -3.21
N GLY A 3 -23.59 1.71 -3.45
CA GLY A 3 -22.39 1.31 -2.74
C GLY A 3 -22.45 -0.13 -2.23
N GLU A 4 -21.59 -0.45 -1.29
CA GLU A 4 -21.58 -1.74 -0.62
C GLU A 4 -22.00 -1.60 0.83
N GLY A 5 -22.73 -2.58 1.31
CA GLY A 5 -23.16 -2.70 2.69
C GLY A 5 -23.15 -4.14 3.17
N ALA A 6 -23.28 -4.32 4.46
CA ALA A 6 -23.43 -5.63 5.07
C ALA A 6 -24.61 -5.64 6.02
N ILE A 7 -25.43 -6.67 5.95
CA ILE A 7 -26.44 -7.00 6.95
C ILE A 7 -25.87 -8.10 7.83
N THR A 8 -25.78 -7.84 9.11
CA THR A 8 -25.27 -8.78 10.10
C THR A 8 -26.42 -9.36 10.90
N ALA A 9 -26.56 -10.66 10.91
CA ALA A 9 -27.53 -11.39 11.70
C ALA A 9 -26.82 -12.11 12.86
N TRP A 10 -27.26 -11.86 14.08
CA TRP A 10 -26.76 -12.50 15.30
C TRP A 10 -27.81 -13.46 15.83
N TYR A 11 -27.40 -14.68 16.05
CA TYR A 11 -28.21 -15.67 16.73
C TYR A 11 -27.36 -16.49 17.68
N SER A 12 -27.66 -16.37 18.97
CA SER A 12 -26.83 -16.95 20.04
C SER A 12 -25.38 -16.47 19.93
N SER A 13 -24.39 -17.37 19.83
CA SER A 13 -22.97 -17.06 19.63
C SER A 13 -22.53 -17.07 18.15
N LYS A 14 -23.46 -17.18 17.21
CA LYS A 14 -23.16 -17.26 15.78
C LYS A 14 -23.47 -15.95 15.08
N LEU A 15 -22.56 -15.58 14.17
CA LEU A 15 -22.66 -14.39 13.32
C LEU A 15 -22.76 -14.84 11.86
N ALA A 16 -23.76 -14.33 11.15
CA ALA A 16 -23.87 -14.46 9.70
C ALA A 16 -23.86 -13.06 9.05
N ILE A 17 -23.11 -12.91 7.97
CA ILE A 17 -22.97 -11.65 7.24
C ILE A 17 -23.45 -11.85 5.80
N ALA A 18 -24.44 -11.07 5.39
CA ALA A 18 -24.86 -10.95 4.00
C ALA A 18 -24.31 -9.64 3.43
N ARG A 19 -23.50 -9.72 2.39
CA ARG A 19 -23.01 -8.53 1.65
C ARG A 19 -24.02 -8.16 0.58
N ILE A 20 -24.28 -6.87 0.45
CA ILE A 20 -25.19 -6.30 -0.53
C ILE A 20 -24.41 -5.27 -1.33
N THR A 21 -24.42 -5.41 -2.66
CA THR A 21 -23.86 -4.43 -3.59
C THR A 21 -25.02 -3.77 -4.32
N SER A 22 -25.09 -2.43 -4.23
CA SER A 22 -26.07 -1.61 -4.96
C SER A 22 -25.31 -0.74 -5.96
N PRO A 23 -25.41 -1.00 -7.26
CA PRO A 23 -24.66 -0.25 -8.27
C PRO A 23 -25.06 1.21 -8.34
N TYR A 24 -24.13 2.05 -8.72
CA TYR A 24 -24.41 3.47 -9.03
C TYR A 24 -25.21 3.58 -10.32
N GLY A 25 -26.02 4.65 -10.41
CA GLY A 25 -26.86 4.92 -11.58
C GLY A 25 -26.08 5.45 -12.81
N ASN A 26 -24.76 5.24 -12.88
CA ASN A 26 -23.96 5.66 -14.01
C ASN A 26 -24.33 4.88 -15.27
N GLN A 27 -24.35 5.55 -16.42
CA GLN A 27 -24.44 4.89 -17.72
C GLN A 27 -23.02 4.61 -18.23
N VAL A 28 -22.51 3.41 -17.94
CA VAL A 28 -21.18 2.99 -18.37
C VAL A 28 -21.32 1.93 -19.45
N ALA A 29 -20.70 2.21 -20.60
CA ALA A 29 -20.72 1.26 -21.71
C ALA A 29 -19.96 -0.03 -21.32
N PRO A 30 -20.55 -1.23 -21.54
CA PRO A 30 -19.91 -2.50 -21.19
C PRO A 30 -18.53 -2.69 -21.82
N GLU A 31 -18.32 -2.12 -23.01
CA GLU A 31 -17.06 -2.18 -23.76
C GLU A 31 -15.90 -1.53 -23.00
N LEU A 32 -16.20 -0.55 -22.14
CA LEU A 32 -15.20 0.12 -21.32
C LEU A 32 -14.55 -0.84 -20.32
N PHE A 33 -15.35 -1.70 -19.70
CA PHE A 33 -14.83 -2.73 -18.79
C PHE A 33 -14.13 -3.86 -19.55
N ALA A 34 -14.63 -4.24 -20.73
CA ALA A 34 -14.00 -5.25 -21.57
C ALA A 34 -12.64 -4.82 -22.15
N ALA A 35 -12.43 -3.52 -22.30
CA ALA A 35 -11.16 -2.96 -22.79
C ALA A 35 -10.05 -2.88 -21.71
N LEU A 36 -10.37 -3.10 -20.44
CA LEU A 36 -9.41 -3.06 -19.35
C LEU A 36 -8.42 -4.23 -19.46
N LYS A 37 -7.14 -3.91 -19.39
CA LYS A 37 -6.05 -4.89 -19.40
C LYS A 37 -5.41 -4.95 -18.02
N PRO A 38 -5.80 -5.91 -17.17
CA PRO A 38 -5.18 -6.07 -15.86
C PRO A 38 -3.69 -6.42 -16.02
N LYS A 39 -2.83 -5.79 -15.23
CA LYS A 39 -1.39 -6.13 -15.15
C LYS A 39 -1.13 -7.27 -14.18
N ASN A 40 -1.99 -7.43 -13.17
CA ASN A 40 -1.87 -8.46 -12.14
C ASN A 40 -3.25 -8.84 -11.57
N PHE A 41 -3.27 -9.81 -10.67
CA PHE A 41 -4.52 -10.33 -10.06
C PHE A 41 -5.27 -9.26 -9.22
N ILE A 42 -4.57 -8.26 -8.69
CA ILE A 42 -5.21 -7.16 -7.93
C ILE A 42 -6.09 -6.34 -8.87
N ASP A 43 -5.58 -6.01 -10.06
CA ASP A 43 -6.34 -5.27 -11.08
C ASP A 43 -7.60 -6.04 -11.49
N GLU A 44 -7.52 -7.38 -11.58
CA GLU A 44 -8.68 -8.21 -11.90
C GLU A 44 -9.79 -8.08 -10.85
N HIS A 45 -9.41 -8.11 -9.56
CA HIS A 45 -10.35 -7.93 -8.46
C HIS A 45 -10.93 -6.52 -8.42
N VAL A 46 -10.08 -5.50 -8.59
CA VAL A 46 -10.50 -4.08 -8.61
C VAL A 46 -11.46 -3.84 -9.78
N ASN A 47 -11.12 -4.29 -10.99
CA ASN A 47 -11.96 -4.12 -12.18
C ASN A 47 -13.32 -4.81 -12.03
N ARG A 48 -13.35 -6.00 -11.45
CA ARG A 48 -14.60 -6.71 -11.14
C ARG A 48 -15.48 -5.91 -10.17
N GLN A 49 -14.86 -5.31 -9.15
CA GLN A 49 -15.56 -4.50 -8.17
C GLN A 49 -16.09 -3.20 -8.77
N LEU A 50 -15.31 -2.51 -9.59
CA LEU A 50 -15.74 -1.33 -10.32
C LEU A 50 -16.93 -1.65 -11.24
N GLN A 51 -16.90 -2.78 -11.94
CA GLN A 51 -17.98 -3.25 -12.79
C GLN A 51 -19.24 -3.55 -11.98
N ALA A 52 -19.13 -4.26 -10.85
CA ALA A 52 -20.25 -4.58 -9.97
C ALA A 52 -20.93 -3.33 -9.41
N LEU A 53 -20.14 -2.29 -9.12
CA LEU A 53 -20.63 -0.99 -8.64
C LEU A 53 -21.07 -0.04 -9.78
N ASN A 54 -20.86 -0.39 -11.04
CA ASN A 54 -21.09 0.45 -12.20
C ASN A 54 -20.31 1.80 -12.13
N ILE A 55 -19.03 1.70 -11.73
CA ILE A 55 -18.11 2.84 -11.62
C ILE A 55 -17.10 2.75 -12.76
N PRO A 56 -17.04 3.75 -13.67
CA PRO A 56 -16.03 3.75 -14.73
C PRO A 56 -14.64 3.93 -14.13
N PRO A 57 -13.63 3.15 -14.57
CA PRO A 57 -12.26 3.36 -14.16
C PRO A 57 -11.75 4.72 -14.65
N SER A 58 -10.92 5.35 -13.84
CA SER A 58 -10.24 6.59 -14.26
C SER A 58 -9.25 6.32 -15.39
N PRO A 59 -9.01 7.28 -16.26
CA PRO A 59 -7.93 7.15 -17.26
C PRO A 59 -6.57 6.99 -16.59
N VAL A 60 -5.63 6.42 -17.32
CA VAL A 60 -4.24 6.28 -16.86
C VAL A 60 -3.66 7.69 -16.63
N CYS A 61 -3.00 7.86 -15.48
CA CYS A 61 -2.40 9.14 -15.10
C CYS A 61 -1.31 9.59 -16.11
N THR A 62 -1.08 10.89 -16.19
CA THR A 62 0.00 11.47 -16.98
C THR A 62 1.37 11.06 -16.44
N ASP A 63 2.42 11.21 -17.23
CA ASP A 63 3.79 10.91 -16.80
C ASP A 63 4.26 11.80 -15.64
N SER A 64 3.83 13.06 -15.61
CA SER A 64 4.13 13.97 -14.50
C SER A 64 3.45 13.55 -13.18
N GLU A 65 2.22 13.08 -13.26
CA GLU A 65 1.51 12.52 -12.09
C GLU A 65 2.13 11.19 -11.67
N PHE A 66 2.50 10.35 -12.65
CA PHE A 66 3.10 9.05 -12.40
C PHE A 66 4.43 9.15 -11.64
N VAL A 67 5.37 9.97 -12.12
CA VAL A 67 6.67 10.13 -11.45
C VAL A 67 6.51 10.62 -10.02
N ARG A 68 5.65 11.62 -9.79
CA ARG A 68 5.37 12.12 -8.46
C ARG A 68 4.77 11.05 -7.54
N ARG A 69 3.79 10.30 -8.00
CA ARG A 69 3.13 9.24 -7.22
C ARG A 69 4.08 8.07 -6.94
N ALA A 70 4.83 7.62 -7.95
CA ALA A 70 5.80 6.55 -7.78
C ALA A 70 6.80 6.84 -6.65
N PHE A 71 7.35 8.05 -6.59
CA PHE A 71 8.26 8.44 -5.51
C PHE A 71 7.57 8.50 -4.15
N ILE A 72 6.42 9.18 -4.05
CA ILE A 72 5.72 9.32 -2.76
C ILE A 72 5.26 7.97 -2.22
N ASP A 73 4.69 7.12 -3.07
CA ASP A 73 4.11 5.85 -2.64
C ASP A 73 5.20 4.81 -2.31
N THR A 74 6.38 4.90 -2.94
CA THR A 74 7.45 3.91 -2.78
C THR A 74 8.47 4.30 -1.71
N ILE A 75 8.88 5.58 -1.65
CA ILE A 75 9.96 6.05 -0.76
C ILE A 75 9.56 7.25 0.11
N GLY A 76 8.31 7.71 0.05
CA GLY A 76 7.79 8.77 0.90
C GLY A 76 8.32 10.18 0.61
N THR A 77 9.08 10.38 -0.48
CA THR A 77 9.65 11.68 -0.85
C THR A 77 9.22 12.10 -2.25
N LEU A 78 9.44 13.37 -2.59
CA LEU A 78 9.23 13.86 -3.95
C LEU A 78 10.48 13.60 -4.81
N PRO A 79 10.30 13.38 -6.13
CA PRO A 79 11.44 13.39 -7.05
C PRO A 79 12.09 14.78 -7.10
N THR A 80 13.38 14.84 -7.33
CA THR A 80 14.08 16.09 -7.62
C THR A 80 13.64 16.67 -8.96
N ALA A 81 13.92 17.95 -9.19
CA ALA A 81 13.61 18.59 -10.46
C ALA A 81 14.33 17.92 -11.65
N ASP A 82 15.56 17.43 -11.42
CA ASP A 82 16.36 16.79 -12.47
C ASP A 82 15.86 15.38 -12.78
N GLU A 83 15.50 14.58 -11.77
CA GLU A 83 14.85 13.28 -11.95
C GLU A 83 13.52 13.41 -12.73
N THR A 84 12.72 14.41 -12.36
CA THR A 84 11.46 14.69 -13.06
C THR A 84 11.70 15.06 -14.53
N ARG A 85 12.65 15.96 -14.83
CA ARG A 85 12.99 16.38 -16.20
C ARG A 85 13.51 15.18 -17.02
N ALA A 86 14.39 14.38 -16.44
CA ALA A 86 14.96 13.22 -17.10
C ALA A 86 13.87 12.20 -17.47
N PHE A 87 12.96 11.90 -16.52
CA PHE A 87 11.85 10.99 -16.76
C PHE A 87 10.88 11.50 -17.83
N LEU A 88 10.54 12.79 -17.82
CA LEU A 88 9.63 13.38 -18.82
C LEU A 88 10.27 13.45 -20.21
N ALA A 89 11.59 13.63 -20.29
CA ALA A 89 12.32 13.64 -21.55
C ALA A 89 12.48 12.25 -22.17
N ASP A 90 12.47 11.20 -21.36
CA ASP A 90 12.59 9.81 -21.83
C ASP A 90 11.37 9.40 -22.67
N LYS A 91 11.63 8.89 -23.89
CA LYS A 91 10.59 8.44 -24.84
C LYS A 91 10.44 6.92 -24.90
N ALA A 92 11.17 6.17 -24.08
CA ALA A 92 11.07 4.73 -24.05
C ALA A 92 9.69 4.27 -23.53
N THR A 93 9.19 3.19 -24.10
CA THR A 93 7.87 2.65 -23.74
C THR A 93 7.84 1.99 -22.37
N ASP A 94 9.00 1.53 -21.88
CA ASP A 94 9.22 0.86 -20.61
C ASP A 94 9.69 1.80 -19.48
N LYS A 95 9.73 3.12 -19.73
CA LYS A 95 10.27 4.09 -18.76
C LYS A 95 9.61 4.07 -17.39
N ARG A 96 8.31 3.74 -17.34
CA ARG A 96 7.57 3.65 -16.07
C ARG A 96 8.01 2.44 -15.26
N ASP A 97 8.18 1.30 -15.90
CA ASP A 97 8.63 0.07 -15.24
C ASP A 97 10.08 0.25 -14.74
N ARG A 98 10.97 0.81 -15.56
CA ARG A 98 12.35 1.16 -15.16
C ARG A 98 12.41 2.16 -14.00
N LEU A 99 11.48 3.12 -13.95
CA LEU A 99 11.41 4.05 -12.83
C LEU A 99 11.03 3.33 -11.54
N ILE A 100 10.04 2.44 -11.59
CA ILE A 100 9.62 1.65 -10.43
C ILE A 100 10.81 0.85 -9.90
N ASP A 101 11.50 0.11 -10.77
CA ASP A 101 12.67 -0.70 -10.38
C ASP A 101 13.77 0.17 -9.75
N ALA A 102 14.05 1.33 -10.33
CA ALA A 102 15.06 2.25 -9.83
C ALA A 102 14.70 2.82 -8.45
N VAL A 103 13.43 3.18 -8.22
CA VAL A 103 12.98 3.73 -6.95
C VAL A 103 12.92 2.67 -5.85
N LEU A 104 12.59 1.42 -6.18
CA LEU A 104 12.61 0.30 -5.25
C LEU A 104 14.02 -0.04 -4.73
N GLN A 105 15.06 0.25 -5.52
CA GLN A 105 16.47 0.00 -5.14
C GLN A 105 17.07 1.14 -4.30
N ARG A 106 16.32 2.19 -4.01
CA ARG A 106 16.84 3.32 -3.24
C ARG A 106 16.89 3.01 -1.73
N PRO A 107 17.92 3.49 -1.01
CA PRO A 107 18.02 3.28 0.43
C PRO A 107 16.85 3.89 1.21
N GLU A 108 16.24 4.96 0.70
CA GLU A 108 15.04 5.58 1.28
C GLU A 108 13.83 4.64 1.32
N PHE A 109 13.80 3.61 0.45
CA PHE A 109 12.77 2.58 0.49
C PHE A 109 12.76 1.85 1.83
N VAL A 110 13.92 1.41 2.29
CA VAL A 110 14.05 0.69 3.55
C VAL A 110 13.60 1.55 4.73
N ASP A 111 14.06 2.79 4.80
CA ASP A 111 13.73 3.71 5.90
C ASP A 111 12.22 4.06 5.91
N TYR A 112 11.64 4.31 4.73
CA TYR A 112 10.22 4.62 4.60
C TYR A 112 9.33 3.45 5.02
N TRP A 113 9.63 2.25 4.55
CA TRP A 113 8.83 1.06 4.91
C TRP A 113 9.08 0.60 6.34
N ALA A 114 10.28 0.73 6.86
CA ALA A 114 10.55 0.50 8.28
C ALA A 114 9.73 1.46 9.17
N TYR A 115 9.63 2.73 8.79
CA TYR A 115 8.76 3.70 9.45
C TYR A 115 7.28 3.28 9.37
N LYS A 116 6.78 2.93 8.20
CA LYS A 116 5.39 2.47 7.99
C LYS A 116 5.05 1.25 8.84
N TRP A 117 5.94 0.28 8.89
CA TRP A 117 5.78 -0.91 9.71
C TRP A 117 5.85 -0.60 11.20
N SER A 118 6.72 0.31 11.60
CA SER A 118 6.82 0.77 12.98
C SER A 118 5.54 1.44 13.46
N ASP A 119 4.90 2.23 12.60
CA ASP A 119 3.61 2.85 12.89
C ASP A 119 2.50 1.80 13.04
N LEU A 120 2.43 0.84 12.12
CA LEU A 120 1.48 -0.28 12.17
C LEU A 120 1.67 -1.14 13.43
N LEU A 121 2.92 -1.45 13.80
CA LEU A 121 3.28 -2.26 14.97
C LEU A 121 3.31 -1.44 16.28
N LEU A 122 2.89 -0.18 16.21
CA LEU A 122 2.76 0.73 17.36
C LEU A 122 4.07 0.93 18.14
N VAL A 123 5.19 1.04 17.41
CA VAL A 123 6.51 1.34 17.98
C VAL A 123 6.56 2.82 18.39
N ASN A 124 6.04 3.11 19.56
CA ASN A 124 6.07 4.47 20.12
C ASN A 124 6.41 4.46 21.60
N GLY A 125 7.02 5.57 22.07
CA GLY A 125 7.53 5.69 23.45
C GLY A 125 6.44 5.67 24.52
N GLU A 126 5.18 5.96 24.20
CA GLU A 126 4.09 5.92 25.17
C GLU A 126 3.62 4.51 25.45
N ARG A 127 3.57 3.65 24.44
CA ARG A 127 3.13 2.25 24.56
C ARG A 127 4.22 1.32 25.07
N LEU A 128 5.49 1.63 24.80
CA LEU A 128 6.65 0.86 25.27
C LEU A 128 7.20 1.38 26.62
N ARG A 129 6.41 2.09 27.41
CA ARG A 129 6.81 2.56 28.73
C ARG A 129 6.80 1.42 29.74
N PHE A 130 7.99 0.94 30.08
CA PHE A 130 8.22 0.03 31.21
C PHE A 130 8.76 0.82 32.41
N GLY A 131 7.86 1.43 33.20
CA GLY A 131 8.23 2.18 34.39
C GLY A 131 8.92 3.53 34.11
N ASN A 132 9.56 4.14 35.15
CA ASN A 132 10.22 5.45 35.10
C ASN A 132 11.66 5.43 34.54
N GLN A 133 11.96 4.57 33.53
CA GLN A 133 13.33 4.43 33.00
C GLN A 133 13.41 4.88 31.54
N ASP A 134 13.38 6.19 31.33
CA ASP A 134 13.36 6.79 29.99
C ASP A 134 14.49 6.29 29.05
N ASN A 135 15.71 6.12 29.56
CA ASN A 135 16.83 5.64 28.75
C ASN A 135 16.68 4.16 28.30
N LYS A 136 16.12 3.29 29.15
CA LYS A 136 15.88 1.89 28.78
C LYS A 136 14.71 1.76 27.79
N ASN A 137 13.67 2.54 28.00
CA ASN A 137 12.53 2.60 27.08
C ASN A 137 12.95 3.06 25.69
N GLN A 138 13.84 4.04 25.61
CA GLN A 138 14.40 4.52 24.35
C GLN A 138 15.27 3.46 23.66
N ALA A 139 16.12 2.74 24.41
CA ALA A 139 16.92 1.66 23.84
C ALA A 139 16.06 0.50 23.29
N LEU A 140 14.98 0.11 23.98
CA LEU A 140 14.03 -0.89 23.52
C LEU A 140 13.31 -0.44 22.24
N LEU A 141 12.90 0.82 22.18
CA LEU A 141 12.24 1.39 21.01
C LEU A 141 13.16 1.35 19.78
N TRP A 142 14.43 1.76 19.96
CA TRP A 142 15.42 1.70 18.87
C TRP A 142 15.78 0.25 18.48
N SER A 143 15.83 -0.67 19.41
CA SER A 143 16.06 -2.10 19.11
C SER A 143 14.93 -2.67 18.27
N TYR A 144 13.67 -2.36 18.62
CA TYR A 144 12.52 -2.82 17.88
C TYR A 144 12.44 -2.20 16.49
N TYR A 145 12.67 -0.88 16.37
CA TYR A 145 12.77 -0.23 15.08
C TYR A 145 13.87 -0.83 14.20
N SER A 146 15.06 -1.07 14.78
CA SER A 146 16.19 -1.65 14.05
C SER A 146 15.88 -3.08 13.59
N TRP A 147 15.19 -3.87 14.40
CA TRP A 147 14.74 -5.20 14.02
C TRP A 147 13.79 -5.13 12.81
N ILE A 148 12.78 -4.25 12.83
CA ILE A 148 11.87 -4.03 11.70
C ILE A 148 12.66 -3.61 10.45
N ARG A 149 13.55 -2.61 10.59
CA ARG A 149 14.35 -2.10 9.49
C ARG A 149 15.21 -3.19 8.84
N ASN A 150 15.85 -4.03 9.65
CA ASN A 150 16.68 -5.13 9.16
C ASN A 150 15.85 -6.17 8.37
N HIS A 151 14.63 -6.46 8.79
CA HIS A 151 13.73 -7.35 8.06
C HIS A 151 13.29 -6.76 6.73
N VAL A 152 13.02 -5.45 6.67
CA VAL A 152 12.71 -4.74 5.42
C VAL A 152 13.91 -4.75 4.47
N GLU A 153 15.11 -4.42 4.99
CA GLU A 153 16.36 -4.40 4.21
C GLU A 153 16.76 -5.78 3.67
N ALA A 154 16.51 -6.83 4.46
CA ALA A 154 16.77 -8.20 4.06
C ALA A 154 15.65 -8.82 3.18
N GLU A 155 14.60 -8.08 2.87
CA GLU A 155 13.42 -8.57 2.14
C GLU A 155 12.86 -9.87 2.76
N THR A 156 12.87 -9.97 4.10
CA THR A 156 12.44 -11.17 4.81
C THR A 156 10.99 -11.49 4.45
N PRO A 157 10.66 -12.75 4.09
CA PRO A 157 9.28 -13.16 3.86
C PRO A 157 8.37 -12.81 5.04
N TRP A 158 7.20 -12.30 4.74
CA TRP A 158 6.28 -11.75 5.73
C TRP A 158 5.85 -12.75 6.81
N ASP A 159 5.61 -13.99 6.40
CA ASP A 159 5.28 -15.07 7.33
C ASP A 159 6.44 -15.40 8.29
N ALA A 160 7.70 -15.29 7.84
CA ALA A 160 8.87 -15.48 8.67
C ALA A 160 9.01 -14.37 9.72
N MET A 161 8.87 -13.10 9.30
CA MET A 161 8.91 -11.96 10.20
C MET A 161 7.78 -12.02 11.25
N VAL A 162 6.54 -12.35 10.84
CA VAL A 162 5.41 -12.48 11.77
C VAL A 162 5.63 -13.65 12.73
N ARG A 163 6.17 -14.78 12.26
CA ARG A 163 6.48 -15.93 13.12
C ARG A 163 7.49 -15.55 14.20
N GLU A 164 8.57 -14.88 13.86
CA GLU A 164 9.55 -14.38 14.82
C GLU A 164 8.91 -13.43 15.84
N LEU A 165 8.09 -12.49 15.36
CA LEU A 165 7.39 -11.53 16.23
C LEU A 165 6.47 -12.18 17.27
N VAL A 166 5.78 -13.28 16.93
CA VAL A 166 4.82 -13.93 17.85
C VAL A 166 5.44 -15.03 18.71
N THR A 167 6.69 -15.41 18.43
CA THR A 167 7.42 -16.45 19.19
C THR A 167 8.57 -15.89 20.04
N ALA A 168 8.80 -14.59 20.00
CA ALA A 168 9.85 -13.89 20.75
C ALA A 168 9.56 -13.81 22.27
#